data_a484c700baf10463ebc49fffc458f26d
#
_entry.id   a484c700baf10463ebc49fffc458f26d
#
_cell.length_a   1.000
_cell.length_b   1.000
_cell.length_c   1.000
_cell.angle_alpha   90.00
_cell.angle_beta   90.00
_cell.angle_gamma   90.00
#
_symmetry.space_group_name_H-M   'P 1'
#
loop_
_entity.id
_entity.type
_entity.pdbx_description
1 polymer ?
#
loop_
_entity_poly.entity_id
_entity_poly.type
_entity_poly.pdbx_seq_one_letter_code
_entity_poly.pdbx_strand_id
1 'polypeptide(L)' 'MKRSDIMADLTSKELSAIEDQLNHEQTLVKKFRSYAQSATDPQIKSICEEIANQHKQHFDTLMGHLY' A
#
# COMPACT_ATOMS: atom_id res chain seq x y z
N MET A 1 2.01 -13.50 19.26
CA MET A 1 2.93 -14.07 18.26
C MET A 1 3.91 -12.99 17.81
N LYS A 2 5.19 -13.34 17.74
CA LYS A 2 6.22 -12.40 17.26
C LYS A 2 6.17 -12.32 15.75
N ARG A 3 6.50 -11.14 15.19
CA ARG A 3 6.51 -10.92 13.74
C ARG A 3 7.46 -11.85 13.00
N SER A 4 8.60 -12.16 13.62
CA SER A 4 9.58 -13.10 13.07
C SER A 4 8.98 -14.51 12.90
N ASP A 5 8.09 -14.91 13.80
CA ASP A 5 7.40 -16.20 13.71
C ASP A 5 6.45 -16.22 12.50
N ILE A 6 5.78 -15.11 12.23
CA ILE A 6 4.91 -14.97 11.05
C ILE A 6 5.74 -15.13 9.77
N MET A 7 6.89 -14.46 9.69
CA MET A 7 7.77 -14.57 8.52
C MET A 7 8.31 -15.99 8.35
N ALA A 8 8.68 -16.65 9.46
CA ALA A 8 9.21 -18.00 9.42
C ALA A 8 8.18 -19.01 8.93
N ASP A 9 6.89 -18.73 9.13
CA ASP A 9 5.79 -19.61 8.72
C ASP A 9 5.34 -19.39 7.27
N LEU A 10 5.85 -18.33 6.62
CA LEU A 10 5.49 -18.04 5.23
C LEU A 10 6.32 -18.87 4.26
N THR A 11 5.66 -19.39 3.24
CA THR A 11 6.36 -20.00 2.11
C THR A 11 6.98 -18.90 1.25
N SER A 12 7.96 -19.28 0.41
CA SER A 12 8.56 -18.35 -0.56
C SER A 12 7.50 -17.75 -1.49
N LYS A 13 6.52 -18.55 -1.89
CA LYS A 13 5.44 -18.11 -2.76
C LYS A 13 4.54 -17.08 -2.07
N GLU A 14 4.21 -17.33 -0.81
CA GLU A 14 3.39 -16.39 -0.02
C GLU A 14 4.13 -15.09 0.22
N LEU A 15 5.42 -15.15 0.54
CA LEU A 15 6.24 -13.95 0.70
C LEU A 15 6.32 -13.16 -0.58
N SER A 16 6.52 -13.81 -1.72
CA SER A 16 6.53 -13.14 -3.03
C SER A 16 5.20 -12.46 -3.32
N ALA A 17 4.08 -13.09 -2.98
CA ALA A 17 2.77 -12.50 -3.17
C ALA A 17 2.59 -11.22 -2.33
N ILE A 18 3.09 -11.21 -1.09
CA ILE A 18 3.04 -10.04 -0.21
C ILE A 18 3.93 -8.92 -0.77
N GLU A 19 5.12 -9.26 -1.23
CA GLU A 19 6.04 -8.28 -1.83
C GLU A 19 5.42 -7.65 -3.08
N ASP A 20 4.77 -8.43 -3.94
CA ASP A 20 4.09 -7.94 -5.12
C ASP A 20 2.96 -6.98 -4.73
N GLN A 21 2.19 -7.32 -3.70
CA GLN A 21 1.11 -6.47 -3.21
C GLN A 21 1.65 -5.17 -2.62
N LEU A 22 2.75 -5.21 -1.88
CA LEU A 22 3.40 -4.01 -1.34
C LEU A 22 3.82 -3.07 -2.47
N ASN A 23 4.42 -3.60 -3.53
CA ASN A 23 4.82 -2.82 -4.69
C ASN A 23 3.61 -2.22 -5.39
N HIS A 24 2.53 -2.97 -5.50
CA HIS A 24 1.28 -2.51 -6.10
C HIS A 24 0.67 -1.35 -5.31
N GLU A 25 0.61 -1.47 -3.98
CA GLU A 25 0.09 -0.41 -3.12
C GLU A 25 0.94 0.87 -3.24
N GLN A 26 2.26 0.73 -3.26
CA GLN A 26 3.17 1.86 -3.43
C GLN A 26 2.95 2.59 -4.76
N THR A 27 2.76 1.83 -5.83
CA THR A 27 2.47 2.36 -7.16
C THR A 27 1.16 3.15 -7.15
N LEU A 28 0.12 2.62 -6.51
CA LEU A 28 -1.17 3.29 -6.40
C LEU A 28 -1.10 4.57 -5.59
N VAL A 29 -0.34 4.57 -4.48
CA VAL A 29 -0.13 5.79 -3.69
C VAL A 29 0.47 6.90 -4.55
N LYS A 30 1.54 6.60 -5.26
CA LYS A 30 2.22 7.58 -6.13
C LYS A 30 1.29 8.07 -7.24
N LYS A 31 0.58 7.16 -7.86
CA LYS A 31 -0.34 7.46 -8.97
C LYS A 31 -1.44 8.41 -8.53
N PHE A 32 -2.12 8.12 -7.43
CA PHE A 32 -3.23 8.94 -6.96
C PHE A 32 -2.77 10.27 -6.35
N ARG A 33 -1.58 10.32 -5.76
CA ARG A 33 -0.98 11.60 -5.35
C ARG A 33 -0.70 12.50 -6.56
N SER A 34 -0.20 11.90 -7.64
CA SER A 34 0.03 12.62 -8.88
C SER A 34 -1.27 13.14 -9.47
N TYR A 35 -2.32 12.33 -9.50
CA TYR A 35 -3.64 12.76 -9.96
C TYR A 35 -4.19 13.91 -9.11
N ALA A 36 -4.02 13.83 -7.78
CA ALA A 36 -4.46 14.89 -6.88
C ALA A 36 -3.76 16.22 -7.18
N GLN A 37 -2.46 16.18 -7.47
CA GLN A 37 -1.69 17.37 -7.79
C GLN A 37 -2.15 18.02 -9.10
N SER A 38 -2.52 17.23 -10.09
CA SER A 38 -2.90 17.73 -11.41
C SER A 38 -4.40 18.02 -11.54
N ALA A 39 -5.22 17.58 -10.60
CA ALA A 39 -6.65 17.80 -10.64
C ALA A 39 -7.00 19.28 -10.41
N THR A 40 -7.86 19.82 -11.26
CA THR A 40 -8.36 21.19 -11.13
C THR A 40 -9.66 21.25 -10.32
N ASP A 41 -10.44 20.18 -10.33
CA ASP A 41 -11.68 20.07 -9.56
C ASP A 41 -11.34 19.72 -8.10
N PRO A 42 -11.76 20.55 -7.12
CA PRO A 42 -11.45 20.29 -5.71
C PRO A 42 -12.01 18.97 -5.18
N GLN A 43 -13.17 18.54 -5.68
CA GLN A 43 -13.75 17.25 -5.28
C GLN A 43 -12.92 16.08 -5.78
N ILE A 44 -12.50 16.12 -7.04
CA ILE A 44 -11.65 15.08 -7.63
C ILE A 44 -10.31 15.02 -6.90
N LYS A 45 -9.72 16.19 -6.62
CA LYS A 45 -8.48 16.29 -5.86
C LYS A 45 -8.62 15.60 -4.50
N SER A 46 -9.68 15.90 -3.78
CA SER A 46 -9.95 15.33 -2.45
C SER A 46 -10.12 13.82 -2.51
N ILE A 47 -10.87 13.31 -3.51
CA ILE A 47 -11.08 11.88 -3.71
C ILE A 47 -9.74 11.18 -3.99
N CYS A 48 -8.91 11.75 -4.85
CA CYS A 48 -7.60 11.17 -5.18
C CYS A 48 -6.68 11.12 -3.96
N GLU A 49 -6.67 12.18 -3.14
CA GLU A 49 -5.90 12.21 -1.89
C GLU A 49 -6.38 11.12 -0.93
N GLU A 50 -7.69 10.94 -0.81
CA GLU A 50 -8.28 9.92 0.05
C GLU A 50 -7.90 8.51 -0.40
N ILE A 51 -7.98 8.25 -1.71
CA ILE A 51 -7.59 6.95 -2.27
C ILE A 51 -6.11 6.68 -2.02
N ALA A 52 -5.24 7.69 -2.22
CA ALA A 52 -3.82 7.57 -1.94
C ALA A 52 -3.57 7.20 -0.47
N ASN A 53 -4.28 7.86 0.45
CA ASN A 53 -4.16 7.59 1.88
C ASN A 53 -4.64 6.17 2.24
N GLN A 54 -5.70 5.69 1.62
CA GLN A 54 -6.19 4.32 1.83
C GLN A 54 -5.14 3.28 1.41
N HIS A 55 -4.52 3.47 0.25
CA HIS A 55 -3.47 2.56 -0.22
C HIS A 55 -2.21 2.64 0.64
N LYS A 56 -1.89 3.81 1.17
CA LYS A 56 -0.80 3.95 2.13
C LYS A 56 -1.08 3.16 3.40
N GLN A 57 -2.30 3.20 3.90
CA GLN A 57 -2.71 2.42 5.07
C GLN A 57 -2.60 0.92 4.80
N HIS A 58 -3.01 0.47 3.61
CA HIS A 58 -2.85 -0.93 3.20
C HIS A 58 -1.38 -1.34 3.18
N PHE A 59 -0.53 -0.49 2.62
CA PHE A 59 0.92 -0.71 2.61
C PHE A 59 1.46 -0.85 4.03
N ASP A 60 1.14 0.09 4.90
CA ASP A 60 1.61 0.10 6.29
C ASP A 60 1.12 -1.13 7.05
N THR A 61 -0.12 -1.55 6.84
CA THR A 61 -0.69 -2.75 7.45
C THR A 61 0.06 -4.00 7.01
N LEU A 62 0.31 -4.14 5.70
CA LEU A 62 1.07 -5.28 5.17
C LEU A 62 2.49 -5.32 5.71
N MET A 63 3.16 -4.17 5.74
CA MET A 63 4.51 -4.06 6.32
C MET A 63 4.52 -4.47 7.79
N GLY A 64 3.48 -4.10 8.52
CA GLY A 64 3.34 -4.46 9.94
C GLY A 64 3.23 -5.96 10.19
N HIS A 65 2.80 -6.72 9.20
CA HIS A 65 2.78 -8.19 9.29
C HIS A 65 4.15 -8.81 9.07
N LEU A 66 5.05 -8.12 8.39
CA LEU A 66 6.39 -8.62 8.09
C LEU A 66 7.44 -8.16 9.10
N TYR A 67 7.25 -6.99 9.65
CA TYR A 67 8.19 -6.35 10.57
C TYR A 67 7.48 -5.91 11.84
#